data_aba1ac2a65b9399da513ad92f5b32756
#
_entry.id   aba1ac2a65b9399da513ad92f5b32756
#
_cell.length_a   1.000
_cell.length_b   1.000
_cell.length_c   1.000
_cell.angle_alpha   90.00
_cell.angle_beta   90.00
_cell.angle_gamma   90.00
#
_symmetry.space_group_name_H-M   'P 1'
#
loop_
_entity.id
_entity.type
_entity.pdbx_description
1 polymer ?
#
loop_
_entity_poly.entity_id
_entity_poly.type
_entity_poly.pdbx_seq_one_letter_code
_entity_poly.pdbx_strand_id
1 'polypeptide(L)' 'MAAIPALCLGLDDEETLVRIHSAWALGQISDLQAQTKLESAKLTEKNPEVLEEIEAALAVFDS' A
#
# COMPACT_ATOMS: atom_id res chain seq x y z
N MET A 1 -9.57 -5.70 13.06
CA MET A 1 -8.36 -4.95 13.40
C MET A 1 -8.42 -3.54 12.83
N ALA A 2 -8.10 -2.56 13.64
CA ALA A 2 -8.17 -1.16 13.23
C ALA A 2 -7.02 -0.74 12.29
N ALA A 3 -5.91 -1.51 12.27
CA ALA A 3 -4.72 -1.13 11.52
C ALA A 3 -4.93 -1.12 10.00
N ILE A 4 -5.65 -2.12 9.47
CA ILE A 4 -5.83 -2.22 8.01
C ILE A 4 -6.64 -1.03 7.46
N PRO A 5 -7.79 -0.64 8.05
CA PRO A 5 -8.50 0.52 7.54
C PRO A 5 -7.69 1.82 7.64
N ALA A 6 -6.93 2.01 8.72
CA ALA A 6 -6.09 3.19 8.86
C ALA A 6 -5.00 3.24 7.80
N LEU A 7 -4.36 2.10 7.53
CA LEU A 7 -3.30 2.01 6.50
C LEU A 7 -3.87 2.20 5.10
N CYS A 8 -5.08 1.72 4.86
CA CYS A 8 -5.75 1.95 3.58
C CYS A 8 -6.01 3.44 3.35
N LEU A 9 -6.40 4.17 4.39
CA LEU A 9 -6.56 5.62 4.30
C LEU A 9 -5.22 6.30 4.05
N GLY A 10 -4.15 5.76 4.62
CA GLY A 10 -2.80 6.30 4.43
C GLY A 10 -2.35 6.26 2.97
N LEU A 11 -2.82 5.28 2.19
CA LEU A 11 -2.50 5.21 0.77
C LEU A 11 -3.13 6.34 -0.04
N ASP A 12 -4.13 7.00 0.51
CA ASP A 12 -4.80 8.13 -0.13
C ASP A 12 -4.34 9.47 0.44
N ASP A 13 -3.37 9.46 1.36
CA ASP A 13 -2.89 10.68 2.00
C ASP A 13 -2.13 11.56 1.00
N GLU A 14 -2.19 12.87 1.19
CA GLU A 14 -1.49 13.82 0.33
C GLU A 14 0.02 13.74 0.48
N GLU A 15 0.50 13.31 1.65
CA GLU A 15 1.92 13.22 1.93
C GLU A 15 2.51 11.95 1.30
N THR A 16 3.50 12.15 0.43
CA THR A 16 4.18 11.03 -0.23
C THR A 16 4.75 10.04 0.78
N LEU A 17 5.36 10.53 1.84
CA LEU A 17 5.99 9.68 2.84
C LEU A 17 4.97 8.81 3.57
N VAL A 18 3.77 9.35 3.83
CA VAL A 18 2.70 8.57 4.45
C VAL A 18 2.25 7.46 3.52
N ARG A 19 2.13 7.74 2.22
CA ARG A 19 1.74 6.72 1.25
C ARG A 19 2.78 5.61 1.15
N ILE A 20 4.07 5.97 1.17
CA ILE A 20 5.17 4.99 1.13
C ILE A 20 5.12 4.07 2.36
N HIS A 21 5.02 4.66 3.53
CA HIS A 21 4.98 3.89 4.77
C HIS A 21 3.73 3.00 4.86
N SER A 22 2.60 3.50 4.37
CA SER A 22 1.36 2.73 4.37
C SER A 22 1.46 1.53 3.44
N ALA A 23 2.05 1.70 2.25
CA ALA A 23 2.24 0.61 1.31
C ALA A 23 3.15 -0.47 1.91
N TRP A 24 4.26 -0.05 2.52
CA TRP A 24 5.18 -0.97 3.17
C TRP A 24 4.47 -1.77 4.27
N ALA A 25 3.74 -1.07 5.13
CA ALA A 25 3.06 -1.72 6.26
C ALA A 25 2.00 -2.70 5.80
N LEU A 26 1.25 -2.35 4.74
CA LEU A 26 0.24 -3.26 4.19
C LEU A 26 0.88 -4.52 3.62
N GLY A 27 2.06 -4.38 3.02
CA GLY A 27 2.81 -5.55 2.54
C GLY A 27 3.22 -6.48 3.66
N GLN A 28 3.49 -5.96 4.85
CA GLN A 28 3.88 -6.75 6.01
C GLN A 28 2.71 -7.54 6.61
N ILE A 29 1.49 -7.04 6.43
CA ILE A 29 0.31 -7.67 7.02
C ILE A 29 -0.10 -8.94 6.27
N SER A 30 0.13 -9.00 4.97
CA SER A 30 -0.18 -10.16 4.12
C SER A 30 -1.66 -10.56 4.18
N ASP A 31 -2.56 -9.59 4.24
CA ASP A 31 -3.99 -9.80 4.29
C ASP A 31 -4.61 -9.50 2.92
N LEU A 32 -5.67 -10.23 2.57
CA LEU A 32 -6.34 -10.06 1.28
C LEU A 32 -6.88 -8.64 1.08
N GLN A 33 -7.40 -8.02 2.14
CA GLN A 33 -7.84 -6.63 2.08
C GLN A 33 -6.68 -5.70 1.73
N ALA A 34 -5.51 -5.94 2.33
CA ALA A 34 -4.32 -5.16 2.06
C ALA A 34 -3.90 -5.31 0.60
N GLN A 35 -3.91 -6.54 0.09
CA GLN A 35 -3.57 -6.80 -1.30
C GLN A 35 -4.52 -6.05 -2.25
N THR A 36 -5.81 -6.14 -2.01
CA THR A 36 -6.82 -5.47 -2.84
C THR A 36 -6.60 -3.97 -2.86
N LYS A 37 -6.33 -3.37 -1.70
CA LYS A 37 -6.11 -1.93 -1.63
C LYS A 37 -4.82 -1.52 -2.33
N LEU A 38 -3.76 -2.30 -2.19
CA LEU A 38 -2.50 -2.02 -2.88
C LEU A 38 -2.68 -2.08 -4.39
N GLU A 39 -3.42 -3.07 -4.89
CA GLU A 39 -3.68 -3.17 -6.33
C GLU A 39 -4.48 -1.98 -6.84
N SER A 40 -5.46 -1.54 -6.06
CA SER A 40 -6.24 -0.36 -6.42
C SER A 40 -5.37 0.90 -6.42
N ALA A 41 -4.53 1.06 -5.41
CA ALA A 41 -3.64 2.22 -5.32
C ALA A 41 -2.64 2.28 -6.47
N LYS A 42 -2.17 1.11 -6.92
CA LYS A 42 -1.23 1.03 -8.04
C LYS A 42 -1.79 1.68 -9.31
N LEU A 43 -3.10 1.57 -9.50
CA LEU A 43 -3.74 2.10 -10.71
C LEU A 43 -3.80 3.62 -10.72
N THR A 44 -3.80 4.25 -9.57
CA THR A 44 -3.98 5.70 -9.46
C THR A 44 -2.73 6.46 -9.00
N GLU A 45 -1.75 5.76 -8.43
CA GLU A 45 -0.54 6.40 -7.92
C GLU A 45 0.34 6.88 -9.08
N LYS A 46 0.80 8.12 -8.99
CA LYS A 46 1.63 8.73 -10.02
C LYS A 46 3.08 8.94 -9.58
N ASN A 47 3.34 8.89 -8.28
CA ASN A 47 4.69 9.09 -7.76
C ASN A 47 5.48 7.80 -7.91
N PRO A 48 6.63 7.81 -8.64
CA PRO A 48 7.40 6.59 -8.88
C PRO A 48 7.94 5.93 -7.61
N GLU A 49 8.27 6.72 -6.59
CA GLU A 49 8.75 6.15 -5.33
C GLU A 49 7.64 5.38 -4.61
N VAL A 50 6.43 5.91 -4.63
CA VAL A 50 5.28 5.23 -4.02
C VAL A 50 4.93 3.98 -4.82
N LEU A 51 4.93 4.08 -6.15
CA LEU A 51 4.67 2.93 -7.02
C LEU A 51 5.66 1.80 -6.75
N GLU A 52 6.93 2.14 -6.60
CA GLU A 52 7.97 1.16 -6.32
C GLU A 52 7.69 0.43 -5.02
N GLU A 53 7.27 1.16 -3.99
CA GLU A 53 6.94 0.56 -2.70
C GLU A 53 5.67 -0.30 -2.78
N ILE A 54 4.66 0.16 -3.53
CA ILE A 54 3.45 -0.62 -3.73
C ILE A 54 3.77 -1.93 -4.46
N GLU A 55 4.60 -1.88 -5.50
CA GLU A 55 4.98 -3.07 -6.25
C GLU A 55 5.78 -4.04 -5.38
N ALA A 56 6.68 -3.52 -4.56
CA ALA A 56 7.45 -4.34 -3.63
C ALA A 56 6.51 -5.01 -2.61
N ALA A 57 5.54 -4.27 -2.11
CA ALA A 57 4.56 -4.81 -1.18
C ALA A 57 3.71 -5.91 -1.82
N LEU A 58 3.28 -5.69 -3.06
CA LEU A 58 2.47 -6.68 -3.79
C LEU A 58 3.26 -7.94 -4.10
N ALA A 59 4.57 -7.83 -4.32
CA ALA A 59 5.41 -8.99 -4.58
C ALA A 59 5.38 -9.99 -3.43
N VAL A 60 5.15 -9.54 -2.20
CA VAL A 60 5.05 -10.41 -1.03
C VAL A 60 3.88 -11.40 -1.19
N PHE A 61 2.78 -10.94 -1.79
CA PHE A 61 1.59 -11.78 -1.98
C PHE A 61 1.76 -12.83 -3.08
N ASP A 62 2.70 -12.62 -3.97
CA ASP A 62 2.97 -13.56 -5.08
C ASP A 62 3.97 -14.65 -4.70
N SER A 63 4.52 -14.60 -3.51
CA SER A 63 5.52 -15.58 -3.03
C SER A 63 4.88 -16.86 -2.44
#